data_1a145a168df9c76234d8217653e0aeb5
#
_entry.id   1a145a168df9c76234d8217653e0aeb5
#
_cell.length_a   1.000
_cell.length_b   1.000
_cell.length_c   1.000
_cell.angle_alpha   90.00
_cell.angle_beta   90.00
_cell.angle_gamma   90.00
#
_symmetry.space_group_name_H-M   'P 1'
#
loop_
_entity.id
_entity.type
_entity.pdbx_description
1 polymer ?
#
loop_
_entity_poly.entity_id
_entity_poly.type
_entity_poly.pdbx_seq_one_letter_code
_entity_poly.pdbx_strand_id
1 'polypeptide(L)'
;MKKSVGSNGEGILKSWLKLLFFLYLFVLSIGMIKKASGVFAPSIKGYLFGNVGPLKAVSLGWFSTAIAQSSGAVSSVVITFTGNSIIDLPTAIYILVGASLGTTITALIISLVTVSSKRKDFRHGFEIGLCYAIYSAILIFV
;
A
#
# COMPACT_ATOMS: atom_id res chain seq x y z
N MET A 1 -47.17 -10.77 -9.17
CA MET A 1 -45.76 -10.42 -9.43
C MET A 1 -44.87 -11.15 -8.43
N LYS A 2 -44.32 -12.31 -8.82
CA LYS A 2 -43.42 -13.12 -7.98
C LYS A 2 -41.98 -12.79 -8.41
N LYS A 3 -41.30 -11.91 -7.68
CA LYS A 3 -39.93 -11.56 -7.93
C LYS A 3 -39.04 -12.69 -7.37
N SER A 4 -38.31 -13.36 -8.26
CA SER A 4 -37.49 -14.54 -8.01
C SER A 4 -36.40 -14.27 -6.96
N VAL A 5 -36.49 -14.90 -5.82
CA VAL A 5 -35.54 -14.91 -4.71
C VAL A 5 -34.31 -15.79 -5.04
N GLY A 6 -34.28 -16.49 -6.15
CA GLY A 6 -33.26 -17.46 -6.50
C GLY A 6 -31.97 -16.89 -7.14
N SER A 7 -31.98 -15.63 -7.62
CA SER A 7 -30.83 -15.07 -8.39
C SER A 7 -29.74 -14.45 -7.54
N ASN A 8 -30.00 -14.08 -6.29
CA ASN A 8 -29.04 -13.39 -5.44
C ASN A 8 -27.99 -14.33 -4.83
N GLY A 9 -28.30 -15.57 -4.57
CA GLY A 9 -27.37 -16.52 -3.95
C GLY A 9 -26.20 -16.90 -4.85
N GLU A 10 -26.45 -17.16 -6.12
CA GLU A 10 -25.38 -17.50 -7.09
C GLU A 10 -24.45 -16.31 -7.37
N GLY A 11 -24.98 -15.10 -7.40
CA GLY A 11 -24.18 -13.89 -7.56
C GLY A 11 -23.25 -13.65 -6.35
N ILE A 12 -23.76 -13.86 -5.16
CA ILE A 12 -23.01 -13.73 -3.91
C ILE A 12 -21.91 -14.79 -3.85
N LEU A 13 -22.25 -16.06 -4.14
CA LEU A 13 -21.25 -17.15 -4.14
C LEU A 13 -20.13 -16.91 -5.14
N LYS A 14 -20.44 -16.48 -6.37
CA LYS A 14 -19.45 -16.13 -7.40
C LYS A 14 -18.55 -14.97 -6.94
N SER A 15 -19.11 -13.99 -6.23
CA SER A 15 -18.33 -12.87 -5.68
C SER A 15 -17.37 -13.33 -4.58
N TRP A 16 -17.80 -14.19 -3.70
CA TRP A 16 -16.96 -14.79 -2.66
C TRP A 16 -15.84 -15.66 -3.24
N LEU A 17 -16.15 -16.46 -4.27
CA LEU A 17 -15.13 -17.26 -4.97
C LEU A 17 -14.07 -16.39 -5.64
N LYS A 18 -14.48 -15.29 -6.28
CA LYS A 18 -13.53 -14.32 -6.85
C LYS A 18 -12.65 -13.70 -5.77
N LEU A 19 -13.24 -13.27 -4.66
CA LEU A 19 -12.50 -12.68 -3.54
C LEU A 19 -11.47 -13.66 -2.98
N LEU A 20 -11.85 -14.90 -2.72
CA LEU A 20 -10.94 -15.95 -2.25
C LEU A 20 -9.83 -16.25 -3.26
N PHE A 21 -10.15 -16.27 -4.55
CA PHE A 21 -9.16 -16.47 -5.61
C PHE A 21 -8.13 -15.35 -5.65
N PHE A 22 -8.56 -14.08 -5.59
CA PHE A 22 -7.64 -12.95 -5.57
C PHE A 22 -6.83 -12.89 -4.28
N LEU A 23 -7.43 -13.24 -3.13
CA LEU A 23 -6.71 -13.36 -1.87
C LEU A 23 -5.62 -14.44 -1.94
N TYR A 24 -5.94 -15.60 -2.53
CA TYR A 24 -4.97 -16.68 -2.76
C TYR A 24 -3.82 -16.23 -3.65
N LEU A 25 -4.12 -15.55 -4.78
CA LEU A 25 -3.10 -14.99 -5.67
C LEU A 25 -2.21 -13.97 -4.95
N PHE A 26 -2.79 -13.14 -4.08
CA PHE A 26 -2.04 -12.17 -3.29
C PHE A 26 -1.05 -12.85 -2.34
N VAL A 27 -1.49 -13.84 -1.58
CA VAL A 27 -0.63 -14.62 -0.67
C VAL A 27 0.48 -15.36 -1.45
N LEU A 28 0.13 -15.95 -2.59
CA LEU A 28 1.09 -16.62 -3.47
C LEU A 28 2.14 -15.65 -4.01
N SER A 29 1.74 -14.44 -4.38
CA SER A 29 2.64 -13.36 -4.83
C SER A 29 3.66 -12.98 -3.76
N ILE A 30 3.24 -12.85 -2.49
CA ILE A 30 4.15 -12.59 -1.36
C ILE A 30 5.17 -13.73 -1.22
N GLY A 31 4.71 -14.98 -1.34
CA GLY A 31 5.59 -16.16 -1.30
C GLY A 31 6.63 -16.18 -2.43
N MET A 32 6.25 -15.75 -3.63
CA MET A 32 7.17 -15.60 -4.76
C MET A 32 8.20 -14.49 -4.51
N ILE A 33 7.77 -13.34 -4.00
CA ILE A 33 8.67 -12.24 -3.62
C ILE A 33 9.68 -12.71 -2.58
N LYS A 34 9.25 -13.49 -1.58
CA LYS A 34 10.13 -14.06 -0.56
C LYS A 34 11.23 -14.94 -1.17
N LYS A 35 10.89 -15.82 -2.09
CA LYS A 35 11.85 -16.68 -2.77
C LYS A 35 12.79 -15.89 -3.69
N ALA A 36 12.23 -15.00 -4.48
CA ALA A 36 13.02 -14.17 -5.40
C ALA A 36 13.99 -13.25 -4.64
N SER A 37 13.53 -12.61 -3.57
CA SER A 37 14.38 -11.71 -2.78
C SER A 37 15.55 -12.44 -2.12
N GLY A 38 15.39 -13.71 -1.73
CA GLY A 38 16.50 -14.51 -1.22
C GLY A 38 17.63 -14.71 -2.24
N VAL A 39 17.27 -14.90 -3.51
CA VAL A 39 18.26 -15.06 -4.61
C VAL A 39 18.94 -13.73 -4.95
N PHE A 40 18.19 -12.64 -4.98
CA PHE A 40 18.69 -11.31 -5.37
C PHE A 40 19.19 -10.47 -4.18
N ALA A 41 19.08 -11.00 -2.95
CA ALA A 41 19.46 -10.29 -1.72
C ALA A 41 20.83 -9.60 -1.77
N PRO A 42 21.93 -10.22 -2.21
CA PRO A 42 23.25 -9.58 -2.24
C PRO A 42 23.26 -8.35 -3.14
N SER A 43 22.68 -8.46 -4.34
CA SER A 43 22.64 -7.36 -5.31
C SER A 43 21.73 -6.22 -4.84
N ILE A 44 20.53 -6.56 -4.35
CA ILE A 44 19.57 -5.56 -3.86
C ILE A 44 20.13 -4.81 -2.65
N LYS A 45 20.78 -5.51 -1.72
CA LYS A 45 21.37 -4.90 -0.53
C LYS A 45 22.44 -3.87 -0.88
N GLY A 46 23.34 -4.21 -1.80
CA GLY A 46 24.41 -3.31 -2.22
C GLY A 46 23.90 -2.06 -2.94
N TYR A 47 23.03 -2.23 -3.91
CA TYR A 47 22.55 -1.13 -4.76
C TYR A 47 21.50 -0.24 -4.10
N LEU A 48 20.53 -0.82 -3.41
CA LEU A 48 19.38 -0.09 -2.87
C LEU A 48 19.57 0.32 -1.40
N PHE A 49 20.24 -0.51 -0.60
CA PHE A 49 20.28 -0.34 0.85
C PHE A 49 21.70 -0.18 1.43
N GLY A 50 22.74 -0.06 0.60
CA GLY A 50 24.13 0.01 1.05
C GLY A 50 24.45 1.20 1.97
N ASN A 51 23.75 2.31 1.85
CA ASN A 51 23.93 3.52 2.68
C ASN A 51 22.63 4.35 2.73
N VAL A 52 21.57 3.78 3.28
CA VAL A 52 20.25 4.42 3.33
C VAL A 52 20.08 5.10 4.69
N GLY A 53 20.23 6.43 4.70
CA GLY A 53 19.86 7.23 5.87
C GLY A 53 18.35 7.27 6.09
N PRO A 54 17.88 7.68 7.30
CA PRO A 54 16.47 7.68 7.67
C PRO A 54 15.56 8.40 6.65
N LEU A 55 15.99 9.56 6.18
CA LEU A 55 15.22 10.37 5.22
C LEU A 55 15.07 9.65 3.87
N LYS A 56 16.10 8.99 3.39
CA LYS A 56 16.03 8.20 2.14
C LYS A 56 15.10 7.01 2.30
N ALA A 57 15.12 6.34 3.46
CA ALA A 57 14.25 5.21 3.75
C ALA A 57 12.77 5.64 3.78
N VAL A 58 12.44 6.73 4.45
CA VAL A 58 11.08 7.32 4.47
C VAL A 58 10.64 7.70 3.05
N SER A 59 11.49 8.38 2.28
CA SER A 59 11.19 8.76 0.90
C SER A 59 10.93 7.54 0.01
N LEU A 60 11.67 6.46 0.20
CA LEU A 60 11.53 5.22 -0.55
C LEU A 60 10.20 4.53 -0.25
N GLY A 61 9.78 4.47 1.00
CA GLY A 61 8.48 3.95 1.41
C GLY A 61 7.33 4.78 0.86
N TRP A 62 7.43 6.09 0.98
CA TRP A 62 6.47 7.05 0.47
C TRP A 62 6.27 6.92 -1.05
N PHE A 63 7.36 6.93 -1.81
CA PHE A 63 7.34 6.82 -3.27
C PHE A 63 6.82 5.46 -3.74
N SER A 64 7.26 4.37 -3.09
CA SER A 64 6.79 3.02 -3.39
C SER A 64 5.28 2.89 -3.20
N THR A 65 4.73 3.45 -2.12
CA THR A 65 3.29 3.44 -1.86
C THR A 65 2.52 4.34 -2.83
N ALA A 66 3.07 5.48 -3.20
CA ALA A 66 2.45 6.37 -4.19
C ALA A 66 2.29 5.68 -5.56
N ILE A 67 3.28 4.88 -5.97
CA ILE A 67 3.22 4.10 -7.22
C ILE A 67 2.30 2.87 -7.07
N ALA A 68 2.51 2.06 -6.04
CA ALA A 68 1.77 0.82 -5.81
C ALA A 68 0.31 1.07 -5.38
N GLN A 69 0.01 2.27 -4.90
CA GLN A 69 -1.29 2.67 -4.34
C GLN A 69 -1.79 1.71 -3.24
N SER A 70 -0.87 1.02 -2.58
CA SER A 70 -1.16 0.03 -1.55
C SER A 70 -0.03 -0.03 -0.53
N SER A 71 -0.24 0.60 0.62
CA SER A 71 0.70 0.52 1.76
C SER A 71 0.81 -0.91 2.29
N GLY A 72 -0.27 -1.69 2.25
CA GLY A 72 -0.26 -3.09 2.66
C GLY A 72 0.66 -3.96 1.78
N ALA A 73 0.64 -3.75 0.46
CA ALA A 73 1.55 -4.45 -0.46
C ALA A 73 3.01 -4.05 -0.19
N VAL A 74 3.30 -2.76 -0.06
CA VAL A 74 4.64 -2.26 0.26
C VAL A 74 5.13 -2.80 1.59
N SER A 75 4.29 -2.78 2.64
CA SER A 75 4.61 -3.33 3.95
C SER A 75 4.94 -4.82 3.89
N SER A 76 4.19 -5.59 3.12
CA SER A 76 4.44 -7.03 2.94
C SER A 76 5.82 -7.29 2.29
N VAL A 77 6.21 -6.48 1.31
CA VAL A 77 7.54 -6.55 0.67
C VAL A 77 8.64 -6.18 1.68
N VAL A 78 8.46 -5.08 2.41
CA VAL A 78 9.44 -4.61 3.42
C VAL A 78 9.65 -5.66 4.50
N ILE A 79 8.58 -6.25 5.05
CA ILE A 79 8.66 -7.32 6.05
C ILE A 79 9.40 -8.54 5.47
N THR A 80 9.13 -8.89 4.22
CA THR A 80 9.81 -9.99 3.53
C THR A 80 11.32 -9.72 3.38
N PHE A 81 11.70 -8.49 3.02
CA PHE A 81 13.10 -8.11 2.88
C PHE A 81 13.82 -8.09 4.24
N THR A 82 13.13 -7.65 5.29
CA THR A 82 13.67 -7.70 6.66
C THR A 82 13.86 -9.15 7.11
N GLY A 83 12.89 -10.02 6.86
CA GLY A 83 12.97 -11.44 7.17
C GLY A 83 14.07 -12.19 6.41
N ASN A 84 14.46 -11.72 5.24
CA ASN A 84 15.59 -12.25 4.45
C ASN A 84 16.92 -11.51 4.73
N SER A 85 17.00 -10.66 5.76
CA SER A 85 18.18 -9.88 6.14
C SER A 85 18.74 -8.99 5.02
N ILE A 86 17.88 -8.58 4.08
CA ILE A 86 18.22 -7.64 3.01
C ILE A 86 18.31 -6.23 3.59
N ILE A 87 17.35 -5.86 4.44
CA ILE A 87 17.30 -4.61 5.17
C ILE A 87 17.26 -4.86 6.67
N ASP A 88 17.88 -3.96 7.42
CA ASP A 88 17.84 -3.96 8.87
C ASP A 88 16.51 -3.44 9.41
N LEU A 89 16.17 -3.79 10.63
CA LEU A 89 14.90 -3.42 11.25
C LEU A 89 14.67 -1.90 11.34
N PRO A 90 15.67 -1.08 11.74
CA PRO A 90 15.51 0.38 11.73
C PRO A 90 15.15 0.94 10.35
N THR A 91 15.85 0.53 9.30
CA THR A 91 15.55 0.96 7.93
C THR A 91 14.15 0.51 7.51
N ALA A 92 13.74 -0.70 7.86
CA ALA A 92 12.38 -1.18 7.58
C ALA A 92 11.31 -0.31 8.24
N ILE A 93 11.51 0.10 9.50
CA ILE A 93 10.60 0.99 10.22
C ILE A 93 10.47 2.33 9.48
N TYR A 94 11.58 2.95 9.07
CA TYR A 94 11.54 4.21 8.32
C TYR A 94 10.80 4.06 6.98
N ILE A 95 10.98 2.94 6.28
CA ILE A 95 10.25 2.67 5.02
C ILE A 95 8.75 2.51 5.29
N LEU A 96 8.36 1.81 6.36
CA LEU A 96 6.96 1.61 6.74
C LEU A 96 6.28 2.93 7.13
N VAL A 97 7.00 3.79 7.86
CA VAL A 97 6.54 5.16 8.17
C VAL A 97 6.30 5.94 6.88
N GLY A 98 7.24 5.90 5.95
CA GLY A 98 7.08 6.51 4.63
C GLY A 98 5.91 5.93 3.83
N ALA A 99 5.72 4.62 3.88
CA ALA A 99 4.62 3.95 3.21
C ALA A 99 3.25 4.40 3.75
N SER A 100 3.13 4.64 5.04
CA SER A 100 1.92 5.17 5.66
C SER A 100 1.61 6.58 5.15
N LEU A 101 2.62 7.44 5.00
CA LEU A 101 2.48 8.76 4.38
C LEU A 101 2.06 8.68 2.91
N GLY A 102 2.55 7.69 2.18
CA GLY A 102 2.23 7.52 0.76
C GLY A 102 0.74 7.29 0.49
N THR A 103 0.02 6.69 1.43
CA THR A 103 -1.43 6.46 1.33
C THR A 103 -2.22 7.78 1.31
N THR A 104 -1.74 8.82 2.00
CA THR A 104 -2.42 10.13 2.06
C THR A 104 -2.41 10.85 0.73
N ILE A 105 -1.34 10.68 -0.07
CA ILE A 105 -1.21 11.29 -1.39
C ILE A 105 -2.23 10.71 -2.37
N THR A 106 -2.51 9.42 -2.29
CA THR A 106 -3.52 8.79 -3.13
C THR A 106 -4.89 9.45 -2.94
N ALA A 107 -5.27 9.71 -1.69
CA ALA A 107 -6.52 10.41 -1.38
C ALA A 107 -6.54 11.84 -1.94
N LEU A 108 -5.41 12.56 -1.84
CA LEU A 108 -5.27 13.92 -2.39
C LEU A 108 -5.33 13.92 -3.93
N ILE A 109 -4.66 12.99 -4.61
CA ILE A 109 -4.69 12.87 -6.07
C ILE A 109 -6.11 12.55 -6.54
N ILE A 110 -6.80 11.61 -5.90
CA ILE A 110 -8.19 11.27 -6.25
C ILE A 110 -9.09 12.49 -6.07
N SER A 111 -8.93 13.26 -4.98
CA SER A 111 -9.71 14.48 -4.77
C SER A 111 -9.44 15.52 -5.85
N LEU A 112 -8.20 15.68 -6.30
CA LEU A 112 -7.82 16.58 -7.39
C LEU A 112 -8.40 16.15 -8.74
N VAL A 113 -8.41 14.86 -9.05
CA VAL A 113 -8.98 14.32 -10.29
C VAL A 113 -10.51 14.45 -10.30
N THR A 114 -11.16 14.28 -9.16
CA THR A 114 -12.62 14.40 -9.01
C THR A 114 -13.12 15.85 -9.12
N VAL A 115 -12.22 16.84 -9.01
CA VAL A 115 -12.52 18.29 -9.25
C VAL A 115 -13.21 18.56 -10.57
N SER A 116 -12.92 17.76 -11.57
CA SER A 116 -13.44 17.96 -12.94
C SER A 116 -14.96 17.79 -13.03
N SER A 117 -15.63 17.17 -12.05
CA SER A 117 -17.05 16.82 -12.17
C SER A 117 -18.02 17.70 -11.38
N LYS A 118 -17.69 18.12 -10.14
CA LYS A 118 -18.55 19.04 -9.35
C LYS A 118 -17.77 19.74 -8.22
N ARG A 119 -17.77 21.06 -8.24
CA ARG A 119 -17.03 21.94 -7.31
C ARG A 119 -17.32 21.75 -5.81
N LYS A 120 -18.49 21.21 -5.45
CA LYS A 120 -18.87 20.94 -4.03
C LYS A 120 -18.25 19.64 -3.51
N ASP A 121 -18.18 18.61 -4.34
CA ASP A 121 -17.64 17.29 -3.95
C ASP A 121 -16.11 17.34 -3.79
N PHE A 122 -15.45 18.23 -4.53
CA PHE A 122 -14.02 18.52 -4.40
C PHE A 122 -13.65 19.03 -3.00
N ARG A 123 -14.37 20.04 -2.52
CA ARG A 123 -14.03 20.69 -1.25
C ARG A 123 -14.06 19.68 -0.08
N HIS A 124 -15.09 18.84 -0.03
CA HIS A 124 -15.21 17.81 1.00
C HIS A 124 -14.15 16.72 0.87
N GLY A 125 -13.85 16.24 -0.35
CA GLY A 125 -12.82 15.23 -0.58
C GLY A 125 -11.43 15.74 -0.22
N PHE A 126 -11.12 17.00 -0.56
CA PHE A 126 -9.85 17.63 -0.26
C PHE A 126 -9.68 17.90 1.25
N GLU A 127 -10.72 18.40 1.93
CA GLU A 127 -10.72 18.63 3.38
C GLU A 127 -10.45 17.32 4.14
N ILE A 128 -11.11 16.21 3.76
CA ILE A 128 -10.90 14.89 4.38
C ILE A 128 -9.47 14.38 4.12
N GLY A 129 -8.99 14.47 2.88
CA GLY A 129 -7.63 14.06 2.51
C GLY A 129 -6.56 14.85 3.27
N LEU A 130 -6.76 16.16 3.43
CA LEU A 130 -5.85 17.03 4.18
C LEU A 130 -5.85 16.70 5.68
N CYS A 131 -7.01 16.51 6.28
CA CYS A 131 -7.13 16.08 7.68
C CYS A 131 -6.42 14.77 7.93
N TYR A 132 -6.57 13.80 7.01
CA TYR A 132 -5.89 12.51 7.12
C TYR A 132 -4.37 12.65 6.96
N ALA A 133 -3.89 13.51 6.06
CA ALA A 133 -2.47 13.78 5.89
C ALA A 133 -1.85 14.41 7.15
N ILE A 134 -2.52 15.41 7.76
CA ILE A 134 -2.08 16.06 9.00
C ILE A 134 -2.07 15.04 10.15
N TYR A 135 -3.12 14.23 10.29
CA TYR A 135 -3.20 13.20 11.31
C TYR A 135 -2.06 12.17 11.18
N SER A 136 -1.80 11.69 9.97
CA SER A 136 -0.70 10.75 9.72
C SER A 136 0.67 11.37 9.99
N ALA A 137 0.86 12.66 9.66
CA ALA A 137 2.10 13.38 9.96
C ALA A 137 2.32 13.54 11.48
N ILE A 138 1.27 13.86 12.23
CA ILE A 138 1.35 13.98 13.70
C ILE A 138 1.71 12.62 14.33
N LEU A 139 1.10 11.52 13.89
CA LEU A 139 1.38 10.19 14.42
C LEU A 139 2.84 9.73 14.21
N ILE A 140 3.53 10.29 13.23
CA ILE A 140 4.95 9.98 12.96
C ILE A 140 5.87 10.69 13.95
N PHE A 141 5.44 11.84 14.47
CA PHE A 141 6.24 12.63 15.41
C PHE A 141 5.97 12.31 16.89
N VAL A 142 4.94 11.53 17.19
CA VAL A 142 4.60 11.06 18.55
C VAL A 142 5.12 9.65 18.79
#